data_667de72cee9f1fdaa5401005ae392bb4
#
_entry.id   667de72cee9f1fdaa5401005ae392bb4
#
_cell.length_a   1.000
_cell.length_b   1.000
_cell.length_c   1.000
_cell.angle_alpha   90.00
_cell.angle_beta   90.00
_cell.angle_gamma   90.00
#
_symmetry.space_group_name_H-M   'P 1'
#
loop_
_entity.id
_entity.type
_entity.pdbx_description
1 polymer ?
#
loop_
_entity_poly.entity_id
_entity_poly.type
_entity_poly.pdbx_seq_one_letter_code
_entity_poly.pdbx_strand_id
1 'polypeptide(L)'
;IRTPINGIRGMVDICRFNLGNREKEEECLDKIMSASGFLLDLVNDVLDMNKLESGEIAIKEEPFELTKIINEVSSVIETQADEQCIDYSVDRGSIEYDNLIGSSLHLRQILQNILSNAIKYNVQNGSVRFSYSENAADDDTVKVTFICEDTGIGMSEEFQQIAFEPFAQESSNA
;
A
#
# COMPACT_ATOMS: atom_id res chain seq x y z
N ILE A 1 -3.89 9.02 15.63
CA ILE A 1 -5.29 8.63 15.96
C ILE A 1 -6.18 9.85 16.22
N ARG A 2 -5.77 10.87 17.03
CA ARG A 2 -6.61 12.04 17.30
C ARG A 2 -6.98 12.86 16.06
N THR A 3 -6.05 13.04 15.13
CA THR A 3 -6.24 13.88 13.94
C THR A 3 -7.38 13.41 13.05
N PRO A 4 -7.43 12.14 12.61
CA PRO A 4 -8.53 11.65 11.76
C PRO A 4 -9.89 11.69 12.51
N ILE A 5 -9.93 11.39 13.80
CA ILE A 5 -11.16 11.48 14.60
C ILE A 5 -11.70 12.93 14.63
N ASN A 6 -10.83 13.90 14.85
CA ASN A 6 -11.22 15.30 14.83
C ASN A 6 -11.66 15.76 13.44
N GLY A 7 -11.01 15.26 12.39
CA GLY A 7 -11.41 15.47 10.99
C GLY A 7 -12.82 14.95 10.73
N ILE A 8 -13.12 13.70 11.09
CA ILE A 8 -14.46 13.12 10.97
C ILE A 8 -15.50 13.97 11.69
N ARG A 9 -15.24 14.34 12.96
CA ARG A 9 -16.16 15.16 13.73
C ARG A 9 -16.40 16.52 13.08
N GLY A 10 -15.35 17.20 12.63
CA GLY A 10 -15.45 18.48 11.95
C GLY A 10 -16.28 18.39 10.66
N MET A 11 -16.09 17.32 9.85
CA MET A 11 -16.88 17.12 8.65
C MET A 11 -18.35 16.81 8.95
N VAL A 12 -18.65 16.07 10.03
CA VAL A 12 -20.05 15.86 10.48
C VAL A 12 -20.70 17.19 10.85
N ASP A 13 -20.01 18.07 11.59
CA ASP A 13 -20.54 19.37 11.94
C ASP A 13 -20.78 20.25 10.70
N ILE A 14 -19.85 20.28 9.74
CA ILE A 14 -20.01 21.00 8.48
C ILE A 14 -21.18 20.45 7.67
N CYS A 15 -21.33 19.12 7.58
CA CYS A 15 -22.46 18.48 6.91
C CYS A 15 -23.78 18.91 7.52
N ARG A 16 -23.89 18.94 8.86
CA ARG A 16 -25.11 19.38 9.57
C ARG A 16 -25.47 20.84 9.29
N PHE A 17 -24.49 21.73 9.14
CA PHE A 17 -24.75 23.14 8.78
C PHE A 17 -25.16 23.33 7.31
N ASN A 18 -24.87 22.36 6.45
CA ASN A 18 -25.16 22.42 5.02
C ASN A 18 -26.25 21.42 4.58
N LEU A 19 -27.11 20.97 5.52
CA LEU A 19 -28.21 20.07 5.21
C LEU A 19 -29.11 20.64 4.10
N GLY A 20 -29.37 19.83 3.07
CA GLY A 20 -30.11 20.21 1.88
C GLY A 20 -29.23 20.73 0.73
N ASN A 21 -27.93 20.94 0.94
CA ASN A 21 -26.98 21.18 -0.13
C ASN A 21 -26.27 19.87 -0.49
N ARG A 22 -26.79 19.17 -1.48
CA ARG A 22 -26.35 17.83 -1.87
C ARG A 22 -24.85 17.77 -2.21
N GLU A 23 -24.32 18.73 -2.91
CA GLU A 23 -22.90 18.78 -3.30
C GLU A 23 -21.98 18.84 -2.05
N LYS A 24 -22.33 19.69 -1.07
CA LYS A 24 -21.57 19.80 0.17
C LYS A 24 -21.75 18.59 1.09
N GLU A 25 -22.92 17.97 1.08
CA GLU A 25 -23.15 16.72 1.81
C GLU A 25 -22.28 15.59 1.24
N GLU A 26 -22.23 15.42 -0.08
CA GLU A 26 -21.39 14.43 -0.76
C GLU A 26 -19.89 14.69 -0.46
N GLU A 27 -19.40 15.91 -0.58
CA GLU A 27 -18.03 16.29 -0.23
C GLU A 27 -17.67 15.94 1.23
N CYS A 28 -18.57 16.21 2.16
CA CYS A 28 -18.36 15.89 3.57
C CYS A 28 -18.32 14.37 3.81
N LEU A 29 -19.20 13.60 3.16
CA LEU A 29 -19.25 12.15 3.25
C LEU A 29 -17.96 11.53 2.71
N ASP A 30 -17.46 11.97 1.57
CA ASP A 30 -16.22 11.49 0.99
C ASP A 30 -15.02 11.73 1.92
N LYS A 31 -14.94 12.92 2.52
CA LYS A 31 -13.90 13.24 3.51
C LYS A 31 -14.02 12.41 4.79
N ILE A 32 -15.24 12.11 5.24
CA ILE A 32 -15.48 11.21 6.39
C ILE A 32 -15.03 9.79 6.04
N MET A 33 -15.37 9.29 4.86
CA MET A 33 -14.97 7.97 4.39
C MET A 33 -13.45 7.85 4.32
N SER A 34 -12.78 8.83 3.71
CA SER A 34 -11.31 8.87 3.60
C SER A 34 -10.63 8.91 4.98
N ALA A 35 -11.12 9.74 5.90
CA ALA A 35 -10.58 9.84 7.25
C ALA A 35 -10.83 8.56 8.09
N SER A 36 -11.97 7.89 7.84
CA SER A 36 -12.29 6.60 8.48
C SER A 36 -11.41 5.48 7.97
N GLY A 37 -11.15 5.42 6.64
CA GLY A 37 -10.19 4.49 6.03
C GLY A 37 -8.80 4.64 6.62
N PHE A 38 -8.29 5.88 6.67
CA PHE A 38 -7.00 6.17 7.27
C PHE A 38 -6.90 5.77 8.76
N LEU A 39 -7.99 5.95 9.53
CA LEU A 39 -8.02 5.51 10.92
C LEU A 39 -7.96 3.98 11.04
N LEU A 40 -8.65 3.26 10.15
CA LEU A 40 -8.65 1.81 10.11
C LEU A 40 -7.26 1.26 9.78
N ASP A 41 -6.59 1.87 8.80
CA ASP A 41 -5.21 1.51 8.43
C ASP A 41 -4.26 1.70 9.63
N LEU A 42 -4.33 2.84 10.32
CA LEU A 42 -3.52 3.08 11.52
C LEU A 42 -3.78 2.05 12.63
N VAL A 43 -5.03 1.62 12.83
CA VAL A 43 -5.35 0.60 13.83
C VAL A 43 -4.74 -0.75 13.43
N ASN A 44 -4.84 -1.12 12.15
CA ASN A 44 -4.25 -2.35 11.63
C ASN A 44 -2.72 -2.33 11.75
N ASP A 45 -2.07 -1.21 11.42
CA ASP A 45 -0.61 -1.05 11.56
C ASP A 45 -0.17 -1.25 13.03
N VAL A 46 -0.92 -0.68 13.99
CA VAL A 46 -0.63 -0.87 15.43
C VAL A 46 -0.82 -2.32 15.85
N LEU A 47 -1.85 -2.99 15.37
CA LEU A 47 -2.11 -4.40 15.68
C LEU A 47 -1.02 -5.30 15.08
N ASP A 48 -0.62 -5.07 13.84
CA ASP A 48 0.43 -5.84 13.18
C ASP A 48 1.79 -5.62 13.85
N MET A 49 2.09 -4.38 14.27
CA MET A 49 3.29 -4.07 15.04
C MET A 49 3.32 -4.80 16.39
N ASN A 50 2.22 -4.79 17.15
CA ASN A 50 2.15 -5.51 18.42
C ASN A 50 2.39 -7.02 18.22
N LYS A 51 1.87 -7.61 17.14
CA LYS A 51 2.12 -9.03 16.81
C LYS A 51 3.58 -9.28 16.45
N LEU A 52 4.23 -8.34 15.74
CA LEU A 52 5.67 -8.42 15.42
C LEU A 52 6.52 -8.37 16.70
N GLU A 53 6.24 -7.40 17.60
CA GLU A 53 6.98 -7.25 18.86
C GLU A 53 6.78 -8.44 19.83
N SER A 54 5.57 -9.01 19.87
CA SER A 54 5.29 -10.19 20.71
C SER A 54 5.88 -11.49 20.15
N GLY A 55 6.41 -11.49 18.92
CA GLY A 55 6.88 -12.69 18.24
C GLY A 55 5.75 -13.68 17.90
N GLU A 56 4.49 -13.25 17.98
CA GLU A 56 3.30 -14.06 17.71
C GLU A 56 3.00 -14.22 16.22
N ILE A 57 3.75 -13.54 15.33
CA ILE A 57 3.60 -13.76 13.89
C ILE A 57 4.18 -15.15 13.57
N ALA A 58 3.33 -16.15 13.61
CA ALA A 58 3.62 -17.42 12.98
C ALA A 58 3.52 -17.22 11.46
N ILE A 59 4.67 -17.13 10.79
CA ILE A 59 4.70 -17.18 9.32
C ILE A 59 4.20 -18.58 8.94
N LYS A 60 2.98 -18.63 8.41
CA LYS A 60 2.39 -19.88 7.96
C LYS A 60 2.93 -20.19 6.58
N GLU A 61 3.70 -21.24 6.48
CA GLU A 61 4.23 -21.71 5.21
C GLU A 61 3.21 -22.64 4.54
N GLU A 62 2.61 -22.16 3.45
CA GLU A 62 1.64 -22.91 2.65
C GLU A 62 2.01 -22.86 1.18
N PRO A 63 1.65 -23.88 0.39
CA PRO A 63 1.81 -23.82 -1.06
C PRO A 63 0.98 -22.69 -1.66
N PHE A 64 1.57 -21.91 -2.56
CA PHE A 64 0.88 -20.87 -3.31
C PHE A 64 1.48 -20.68 -4.72
N GLU A 65 0.69 -20.10 -5.62
CA GLU A 65 1.13 -19.71 -6.97
C GLU A 65 1.57 -18.24 -6.94
N LEU A 66 2.85 -18.00 -7.25
CA LEU A 66 3.45 -16.67 -7.21
C LEU A 66 2.77 -15.71 -8.21
N THR A 67 2.60 -16.16 -9.46
CA THR A 67 1.97 -15.35 -10.52
C THR A 67 0.52 -15.00 -10.19
N LYS A 68 -0.19 -15.86 -9.48
CA LYS A 68 -1.55 -15.57 -9.02
C LYS A 68 -1.56 -14.40 -8.01
N ILE A 69 -0.67 -14.42 -7.01
CA ILE A 69 -0.54 -13.32 -6.05
C ILE A 69 -0.21 -12.01 -6.75
N ILE A 70 0.78 -12.04 -7.66
CA ILE A 70 1.19 -10.86 -8.42
C ILE A 70 0.02 -10.30 -9.25
N ASN A 71 -0.71 -11.15 -9.97
CA ASN A 71 -1.85 -10.72 -10.80
C ASN A 71 -2.98 -10.12 -9.95
N GLU A 72 -3.31 -10.73 -8.81
CA GLU A 72 -4.35 -10.23 -7.90
C GLU A 72 -3.96 -8.85 -7.32
N VAL A 73 -2.72 -8.67 -6.88
CA VAL A 73 -2.22 -7.37 -6.40
C VAL A 73 -2.21 -6.35 -7.53
N SER A 74 -1.64 -6.70 -8.70
CA SER A 74 -1.55 -5.79 -9.83
C SER A 74 -2.92 -5.30 -10.31
N SER A 75 -3.94 -6.14 -10.30
CA SER A 75 -5.30 -5.73 -10.69
C SER A 75 -5.89 -4.66 -9.77
N VAL A 76 -5.61 -4.73 -8.46
CA VAL A 76 -6.03 -3.70 -7.50
C VAL A 76 -5.26 -2.40 -7.74
N ILE A 77 -3.95 -2.49 -7.95
CA ILE A 77 -3.08 -1.33 -8.19
C ILE A 77 -3.41 -0.65 -9.52
N GLU A 78 -3.70 -1.41 -10.59
CA GLU A 78 -4.12 -0.88 -11.89
C GLU A 78 -5.37 0.00 -11.76
N THR A 79 -6.36 -0.45 -10.99
CA THR A 79 -7.56 0.35 -10.70
C THR A 79 -7.22 1.66 -9.98
N GLN A 80 -6.33 1.61 -8.96
CA GLN A 80 -5.91 2.80 -8.23
C GLN A 80 -5.09 3.77 -9.10
N ALA A 81 -4.27 3.23 -10.00
CA ALA A 81 -3.47 4.02 -10.95
C ALA A 81 -4.36 4.76 -11.95
N ASP A 82 -5.36 4.08 -12.51
CA ASP A 82 -6.34 4.67 -13.41
C ASP A 82 -7.11 5.83 -12.76
N GLU A 83 -7.56 5.65 -11.51
CA GLU A 83 -8.24 6.70 -10.74
C GLU A 83 -7.38 7.96 -10.52
N GLN A 84 -6.05 7.80 -10.44
CA GLN A 84 -5.10 8.89 -10.24
C GLN A 84 -4.39 9.35 -11.52
N CYS A 85 -4.77 8.82 -12.68
CA CYS A 85 -4.13 9.10 -13.98
C CYS A 85 -2.62 8.80 -13.96
N ILE A 86 -2.21 7.67 -13.39
CA ILE A 86 -0.82 7.18 -13.35
C ILE A 86 -0.66 6.02 -14.33
N ASP A 87 0.40 6.04 -15.13
CA ASP A 87 0.73 4.96 -16.05
C ASP A 87 1.36 3.79 -15.29
N TYR A 88 0.58 2.74 -15.08
CA TYR A 88 1.04 1.53 -14.38
C TYR A 88 1.40 0.44 -15.38
N SER A 89 2.60 -0.12 -15.26
CA SER A 89 3.08 -1.20 -16.11
C SER A 89 3.73 -2.32 -15.30
N VAL A 90 3.49 -3.56 -15.77
CA VAL A 90 4.09 -4.76 -15.17
C VAL A 90 5.01 -5.42 -16.18
N ASP A 91 6.31 -5.46 -15.87
CA ASP A 91 7.29 -6.20 -16.63
C ASP A 91 7.45 -7.61 -16.04
N ARG A 92 6.89 -8.58 -16.75
CA ARG A 92 6.88 -9.97 -16.33
C ARG A 92 8.18 -10.64 -16.74
N GLY A 93 9.11 -10.75 -15.81
CA GLY A 93 10.31 -11.58 -15.99
C GLY A 93 9.97 -13.06 -16.15
N SER A 94 10.97 -13.86 -16.48
CA SER A 94 10.80 -15.32 -16.54
C SER A 94 10.67 -15.86 -15.10
N ILE A 95 9.60 -16.61 -14.86
CA ILE A 95 9.40 -17.43 -13.67
C ILE A 95 9.45 -18.89 -14.10
N GLU A 96 10.37 -19.62 -13.51
CA GLU A 96 10.54 -21.06 -13.74
C GLU A 96 9.74 -21.86 -12.71
N TYR A 97 9.70 -21.40 -11.45
CA TYR A 97 9.01 -22.06 -10.36
C TYR A 97 7.86 -21.18 -9.84
N ASP A 98 6.65 -21.43 -10.32
CA ASP A 98 5.47 -20.64 -9.92
C ASP A 98 4.84 -21.14 -8.61
N ASN A 99 4.98 -22.45 -8.33
CA ASN A 99 4.46 -23.06 -7.12
C ASN A 99 5.52 -23.03 -6.02
N LEU A 100 5.31 -22.14 -5.06
CA LEU A 100 6.22 -21.90 -3.95
C LEU A 100 5.59 -22.30 -2.62
N ILE A 101 6.44 -22.53 -1.60
CA ILE A 101 6.02 -22.70 -0.21
C ILE A 101 6.46 -21.45 0.56
N GLY A 102 5.50 -20.81 1.25
CA GLY A 102 5.75 -19.62 2.03
C GLY A 102 4.46 -18.95 2.47
N SER A 103 4.54 -17.69 2.88
CA SER A 103 3.36 -16.94 3.30
C SER A 103 2.83 -16.04 2.19
N SER A 104 1.81 -16.52 1.48
CA SER A 104 1.09 -15.76 0.46
C SER A 104 0.47 -14.47 1.02
N LEU A 105 0.01 -14.51 2.29
CA LEU A 105 -0.58 -13.36 2.97
C LEU A 105 0.43 -12.23 3.13
N HIS A 106 1.61 -12.53 3.70
CA HIS A 106 2.63 -11.49 3.94
C HIS A 106 3.24 -10.99 2.63
N LEU A 107 3.43 -11.87 1.64
CA LEU A 107 3.90 -11.44 0.32
C LEU A 107 2.93 -10.45 -0.33
N ARG A 108 1.63 -10.77 -0.30
CA ARG A 108 0.57 -9.87 -0.79
C ARG A 108 0.62 -8.52 -0.08
N GLN A 109 0.72 -8.52 1.25
CA GLN A 109 0.75 -7.32 2.07
C GLN A 109 1.96 -6.44 1.74
N ILE A 110 3.15 -7.04 1.59
CA ILE A 110 4.37 -6.31 1.20
C ILE A 110 4.20 -5.66 -0.18
N LEU A 111 3.74 -6.43 -1.18
CA LEU A 111 3.56 -5.92 -2.53
C LEU A 111 2.50 -4.81 -2.58
N GLN A 112 1.36 -4.98 -1.90
CA GLN A 112 0.33 -3.95 -1.81
C GLN A 112 0.87 -2.68 -1.17
N ASN A 113 1.61 -2.77 -0.05
CA ASN A 113 2.16 -1.59 0.62
C ASN A 113 3.13 -0.82 -0.28
N ILE A 114 4.05 -1.52 -0.94
CA ILE A 114 5.03 -0.87 -1.81
C ILE A 114 4.34 -0.21 -3.02
N LEU A 115 3.50 -0.96 -3.73
CA LEU A 115 2.88 -0.49 -4.95
C LEU A 115 1.83 0.61 -4.69
N SER A 116 1.03 0.48 -3.63
CA SER A 116 0.07 1.53 -3.26
C SER A 116 0.78 2.83 -2.84
N ASN A 117 1.94 2.75 -2.17
CA ASN A 117 2.76 3.92 -1.87
C ASN A 117 3.31 4.57 -3.14
N ALA A 118 3.77 3.79 -4.12
CA ALA A 118 4.23 4.28 -5.41
C ALA A 118 3.14 5.03 -6.20
N ILE A 119 1.87 4.61 -6.07
CA ILE A 119 0.73 5.34 -6.64
C ILE A 119 0.41 6.58 -5.79
N LYS A 120 0.26 6.43 -4.48
CA LYS A 120 -0.18 7.50 -3.56
C LYS A 120 0.75 8.71 -3.55
N TYR A 121 2.06 8.49 -3.62
CA TYR A 121 3.08 9.53 -3.56
C TYR A 121 3.64 9.90 -4.93
N ASN A 122 2.95 9.51 -5.99
CA ASN A 122 3.33 9.87 -7.35
C ASN A 122 2.89 11.29 -7.71
N VAL A 123 3.44 11.78 -8.83
CA VAL A 123 3.00 13.04 -9.45
C VAL A 123 1.88 12.77 -10.45
N GLN A 124 1.06 13.78 -10.73
CA GLN A 124 0.00 13.67 -11.72
C GLN A 124 0.57 13.33 -13.11
N ASN A 125 -0.03 12.36 -13.79
CA ASN A 125 0.47 11.78 -15.05
C ASN A 125 1.87 11.17 -14.94
N GLY A 126 2.27 10.76 -13.75
CA GLY A 126 3.50 10.01 -13.53
C GLY A 126 3.36 8.53 -13.93
N SER A 127 4.37 7.74 -13.63
CA SER A 127 4.38 6.32 -13.95
C SER A 127 4.86 5.47 -12.78
N VAL A 128 4.41 4.23 -12.76
CA VAL A 128 4.90 3.17 -11.87
C VAL A 128 5.19 1.93 -12.72
N ARG A 129 6.43 1.46 -12.66
CA ARG A 129 6.85 0.22 -13.30
C ARG A 129 7.13 -0.83 -12.23
N PHE A 130 6.40 -1.92 -12.28
CA PHE A 130 6.62 -3.07 -11.43
C PHE A 130 7.26 -4.19 -12.22
N SER A 131 8.39 -4.69 -11.78
CA SER A 131 9.05 -5.82 -12.40
C SER A 131 9.44 -6.88 -11.38
N TYR A 132 9.54 -8.12 -11.82
CA TYR A 132 9.97 -9.22 -10.98
C TYR A 132 10.78 -10.24 -11.78
N SER A 133 11.72 -10.87 -11.10
CA SER A 133 12.57 -11.91 -11.68
C SER A 133 12.89 -12.96 -10.64
N GLU A 134 13.13 -14.17 -11.11
CA GLU A 134 13.49 -15.32 -10.31
C GLU A 134 14.92 -15.75 -10.61
N ASN A 135 15.65 -16.11 -9.57
CA ASN A 135 16.96 -16.74 -9.67
C ASN A 135 16.98 -17.93 -8.70
N ALA A 136 17.47 -19.08 -9.18
CA ALA A 136 17.74 -20.20 -8.28
C ALA A 136 18.76 -19.74 -7.22
N ALA A 137 18.46 -19.99 -5.95
CA ALA A 137 19.36 -19.67 -4.85
C ALA A 137 20.13 -20.92 -4.38
N ASP A 138 19.41 -22.03 -4.21
CA ASP A 138 19.92 -23.37 -3.85
C ASP A 138 19.00 -24.43 -4.47
N ASP A 139 19.30 -25.71 -4.24
CA ASP A 139 18.52 -26.83 -4.82
C ASP A 139 17.03 -26.82 -4.44
N ASP A 140 16.69 -26.28 -3.25
CA ASP A 140 15.32 -26.28 -2.71
C ASP A 140 14.75 -24.85 -2.50
N THR A 141 15.50 -23.79 -2.87
CA THR A 141 15.05 -22.42 -2.68
C THR A 141 15.19 -21.57 -3.92
N VAL A 142 14.28 -20.63 -4.09
CA VAL A 142 14.32 -19.62 -5.14
C VAL A 142 14.39 -18.21 -4.51
N LYS A 143 15.17 -17.34 -5.15
CA LYS A 143 15.21 -15.93 -4.81
C LYS A 143 14.36 -15.16 -5.81
N VAL A 144 13.23 -14.63 -5.37
CA VAL A 144 12.42 -13.74 -6.17
C VAL A 144 12.80 -12.29 -5.84
N THR A 145 13.12 -11.52 -6.86
CA THR A 145 13.41 -10.09 -6.74
C THR A 145 12.24 -9.31 -7.33
N PHE A 146 11.68 -8.41 -6.54
CA PHE A 146 10.66 -7.45 -6.96
C PHE A 146 11.27 -6.07 -7.03
N ILE A 147 11.00 -5.34 -8.09
CA ILE A 147 11.47 -3.97 -8.29
C ILE A 147 10.25 -3.10 -8.60
N CYS A 148 10.08 -2.03 -7.85
CA CYS A 148 9.10 -0.99 -8.09
C CYS A 148 9.84 0.32 -8.36
N GLU A 149 9.62 0.88 -9.54
CA GLU A 149 10.17 2.18 -9.95
C GLU A 149 9.02 3.14 -10.15
N ASP A 150 9.05 4.29 -9.49
CA ASP A 150 8.04 5.33 -9.59
C ASP A 150 8.67 6.68 -9.98
N THR A 151 7.84 7.58 -10.49
CA THR A 151 8.22 8.96 -10.81
C THR A 151 7.70 9.94 -9.77
N GLY A 152 7.43 9.47 -8.56
CA GLY A 152 6.86 10.24 -7.47
C GLY A 152 7.78 11.31 -6.89
N ILE A 153 7.34 11.86 -5.76
CA ILE A 153 8.07 12.94 -5.06
C ILE A 153 9.42 12.50 -4.48
N GLY A 154 9.68 11.19 -4.45
CA GLY A 154 10.87 10.63 -3.82
C GLY A 154 10.86 10.76 -2.29
N MET A 155 12.00 10.48 -1.68
CA MET A 155 12.23 10.54 -0.24
C MET A 155 13.52 11.31 0.04
N SER A 156 13.51 12.20 1.04
CA SER A 156 14.73 12.89 1.49
C SER A 156 15.76 11.89 2.04
N GLU A 157 17.05 12.27 2.03
CA GLU A 157 18.10 11.39 2.58
C GLU A 157 17.88 11.10 4.06
N GLU A 158 17.37 12.05 4.81
CA GLU A 158 17.04 11.90 6.22
C GLU A 158 15.89 10.90 6.41
N PHE A 159 14.83 10.99 5.57
CA PHE A 159 13.69 10.08 5.67
C PHE A 159 14.07 8.66 5.25
N GLN A 160 14.90 8.48 4.23
CA GLN A 160 15.36 7.15 3.80
C GLN A 160 16.00 6.34 4.93
N GLN A 161 16.68 7.00 5.90
CA GLN A 161 17.29 6.32 7.02
C GLN A 161 16.28 5.74 8.01
N ILE A 162 15.08 6.31 8.07
CA ILE A 162 14.02 5.93 9.01
C ILE A 162 12.77 5.38 8.32
N ALA A 163 12.77 5.25 6.99
CA ALA A 163 11.58 4.88 6.20
C ALA A 163 10.97 3.52 6.61
N PHE A 164 11.77 2.64 7.20
CA PHE A 164 11.31 1.35 7.72
C PHE A 164 11.08 1.34 9.24
N GLU A 165 11.22 2.49 9.91
CA GLU A 165 10.86 2.58 11.32
C GLU A 165 9.34 2.68 11.48
N PRO A 166 8.80 2.12 12.57
CA PRO A 166 7.38 2.20 12.85
C PRO A 166 6.90 3.64 12.92
N PHE A 167 5.76 3.92 12.26
CA PHE A 167 5.12 5.25 12.21
C PHE A 167 5.97 6.36 11.57
N ALA A 168 7.05 6.02 10.88
CA ALA A 168 7.81 7.00 10.12
C ALA A 168 6.93 7.59 9.01
N GLN A 169 6.82 8.91 8.98
CA GLN A 169 6.13 9.66 7.92
C GLN A 169 6.97 10.89 7.59
N GLU A 170 7.21 11.11 6.31
CA GLU A 170 7.83 12.35 5.88
C GLU A 170 6.82 13.49 6.02
N SER A 171 7.18 14.50 6.84
CA SER A 171 6.34 15.69 6.98
C SER A 171 6.36 16.45 5.66
N SER A 172 5.28 16.39 4.91
CA SER A 172 5.09 17.27 3.76
C SER A 172 4.97 18.71 4.29
N ASN A 173 6.09 19.42 4.37
CA ASN A 173 6.09 20.85 4.44
C ASN A 173 5.71 21.39 3.05
N ALA A 174 4.43 21.51 2.78
CA ALA A 174 3.86 22.27 1.69
C ALA A 174 3.06 23.44 2.27
#